data_aa15fddcef3888bf48bcdc6c97d811ae
#
_entry.id   aa15fddcef3888bf48bcdc6c97d811ae
#
_cell.length_a   1.000
_cell.length_b   1.000
_cell.length_c   1.000
_cell.angle_alpha   90.00
_cell.angle_beta   90.00
_cell.angle_gamma   90.00
#
_symmetry.space_group_name_H-M   'P 1'
#
loop_
_entity.id
_entity.type
_entity.pdbx_description
1 polymer ?
#
loop_
_entity_poly.entity_id
_entity_poly.type
_entity_poly.pdbx_seq_one_letter_code
_entity_poly.pdbx_strand_id
1 'polypeptide(L)' 'HLCRVFKSAMKVTIIEYLNQIRIKNACQMLDLSHRDIGEISELCGYNSVAYFSNVFKKITGMAPSEYRKENRKDTLS' A
#
# COMPACT_ATOMS: atom_id res chain seq x y z
N HIS A 1 -20.98 -15.85 11.89
CA HIS A 1 -20.59 -15.54 11.63
C HIS A 1 -19.84 -15.50 11.76
N LEU A 2 -20.08 -16.56 11.95
CA LEU A 2 -19.34 -15.85 11.30
C LEU A 2 -18.31 -15.20 12.08
N CYS A 3 -18.64 -14.52 12.93
CA CYS A 3 -17.80 -13.72 13.64
C CYS A 3 -16.96 -14.40 14.61
N ARG A 4 -17.23 -15.57 15.07
CA ARG A 4 -16.47 -16.11 16.07
C ARG A 4 -15.30 -16.74 15.59
N VAL A 5 -15.40 -17.43 14.57
CA VAL A 5 -14.28 -17.96 13.98
C VAL A 5 -13.39 -16.87 13.66
N PHE A 6 -13.96 -15.78 13.35
CA PHE A 6 -13.25 -14.66 13.00
C PHE A 6 -12.63 -13.91 14.07
N LYS A 7 -12.84 -14.19 15.29
CA LYS A 7 -12.30 -13.41 16.30
C LYS A 7 -10.85 -13.27 16.14
N SER A 8 -10.10 -14.31 16.07
CA SER A 8 -8.71 -14.18 15.92
C SER A 8 -8.43 -13.79 14.50
N ALA A 9 -9.17 -14.28 13.58
CA ALA A 9 -8.99 -13.94 12.21
C ALA A 9 -9.33 -12.49 11.96
N MET A 10 -10.24 -11.95 12.73
CA MET A 10 -10.61 -10.59 12.60
C MET A 10 -9.52 -9.66 12.93
N LYS A 11 -8.68 -9.96 13.89
CA LYS A 11 -7.60 -9.12 14.23
C LYS A 11 -6.70 -9.00 13.05
N VAL A 12 -6.36 -10.10 12.43
CA VAL A 12 -5.50 -10.09 11.28
C VAL A 12 -6.19 -9.39 10.13
N THR A 13 -7.45 -9.62 9.98
CA THR A 13 -8.23 -9.01 8.92
C THR A 13 -8.29 -7.50 9.06
N ILE A 14 -8.39 -7.00 10.25
CA ILE A 14 -8.45 -5.57 10.46
C ILE A 14 -7.12 -4.93 10.07
N ILE A 15 -6.02 -5.55 10.44
CA ILE A 15 -4.71 -5.02 10.09
C ILE A 15 -4.52 -5.07 8.59
N GLU A 16 -4.93 -6.13 7.96
CA GLU A 16 -4.82 -6.25 6.52
C GLU A 16 -5.70 -5.24 5.83
N TYR A 17 -6.87 -5.03 6.35
CA TYR A 17 -7.83 -4.06 5.80
C TYR A 17 -7.24 -2.66 5.88
N LEU A 18 -6.65 -2.29 7.00
CA LEU A 18 -6.03 -0.99 7.15
C LEU A 18 -4.88 -0.85 6.18
N ASN A 19 -4.08 -1.89 6.03
CA ASN A 19 -2.98 -1.84 5.10
C ASN A 19 -3.48 -1.70 3.66
N GLN A 20 -4.56 -2.34 3.31
CA GLN A 20 -5.14 -2.20 1.99
C GLN A 20 -5.58 -0.78 1.72
N ILE A 21 -6.20 -0.14 2.69
CA ILE A 21 -6.61 1.26 2.55
C ILE A 21 -5.40 2.15 2.41
N ARG A 22 -4.40 1.95 3.23
CA ARG A 22 -3.18 2.75 3.18
C ARG A 22 -2.46 2.58 1.87
N ILE A 23 -2.38 1.36 1.37
CA ILE A 23 -1.72 1.10 0.11
C ILE A 23 -2.53 1.67 -1.06
N LYS A 24 -3.84 1.64 -0.98
CA LYS A 24 -4.68 2.23 -2.00
C LYS A 24 -4.41 3.73 -2.07
N ASN A 25 -4.28 4.39 -0.94
CA ASN A 25 -3.95 5.80 -0.88
C ASN A 25 -2.56 6.03 -1.43
N ALA A 26 -1.63 5.15 -1.15
CA ALA A 26 -0.28 5.26 -1.67
C ALA A 26 -0.27 5.14 -3.19
N CYS A 27 -1.06 4.24 -3.73
CA CYS A 27 -1.16 4.09 -5.18
C CYS A 27 -1.65 5.39 -5.82
N GLN A 28 -2.60 6.04 -5.22
CA GLN A 28 -3.10 7.30 -5.72
C GLN A 28 -2.01 8.36 -5.66
N MET A 29 -1.26 8.42 -4.61
CA MET A 29 -0.19 9.39 -4.49
C MET A 29 0.92 9.11 -5.48
N LEU A 30 1.23 7.86 -5.74
CA LEU A 30 2.23 7.49 -6.72
C LEU A 30 1.78 7.89 -8.13
N ASP A 31 0.52 7.83 -8.38
CA ASP A 31 -0.05 8.16 -9.67
C ASP A 31 -0.23 9.63 -9.87
N LEU A 32 -0.69 10.33 -8.87
CA LEU A 32 -1.12 11.71 -8.98
C LEU A 32 -0.11 12.73 -8.50
N SER A 33 0.94 12.34 -7.87
CA SER A 33 1.90 13.31 -7.35
C SER A 33 3.31 12.86 -7.66
N HIS A 34 4.26 13.76 -7.50
CA HIS A 34 5.67 13.47 -7.69
C HIS A 34 6.41 13.28 -6.38
N ARG A 35 5.69 13.01 -5.31
CA ARG A 35 6.30 12.83 -3.99
C ARG A 35 7.16 11.59 -4.03
N ASP A 36 8.23 11.58 -3.25
CA ASP A 36 9.12 10.51 -3.11
C ASP A 36 8.48 9.36 -2.38
N ILE A 37 8.92 8.16 -2.56
CA ILE A 37 8.40 6.97 -1.89
C ILE A 37 8.47 7.14 -0.38
N GLY A 38 9.54 7.70 0.13
CA GLY A 38 9.68 7.93 1.57
C GLY A 38 8.59 8.84 2.10
N GLU A 39 8.32 9.90 1.39
CA GLU A 39 7.31 10.85 1.79
C GLU A 39 5.94 10.20 1.73
N ILE A 40 5.65 9.44 0.70
CA ILE A 40 4.38 8.74 0.57
C ILE A 40 4.20 7.76 1.72
N SER A 41 5.24 7.04 2.08
CA SER A 41 5.14 6.09 3.17
C SER A 41 4.77 6.78 4.48
N GLU A 42 5.34 7.92 4.74
CA GLU A 42 5.03 8.69 5.94
C GLU A 42 3.62 9.20 5.91
N LEU A 43 3.18 9.73 4.78
CA LEU A 43 1.83 10.24 4.66
C LEU A 43 0.78 9.15 4.79
N CYS A 44 1.14 7.94 4.44
CA CYS A 44 0.23 6.82 4.57
C CYS A 44 0.24 6.19 5.96
N GLY A 45 1.06 6.69 6.84
CA GLY A 45 1.07 6.24 8.22
C GLY A 45 2.09 5.18 8.54
N TYR A 46 3.09 5.02 7.69
CA TYR A 46 4.13 4.03 7.96
C TYR A 46 5.37 4.72 8.51
N ASN A 47 6.02 4.10 9.46
CA ASN A 47 7.22 4.66 10.07
C ASN A 47 8.48 4.24 9.33
N SER A 48 8.40 3.22 8.53
CA SER A 48 9.56 2.69 7.85
C SER A 48 9.24 2.48 6.38
N VAL A 49 10.09 2.98 5.52
CA VAL A 49 9.93 2.79 4.10
C VAL A 49 10.11 1.32 3.74
N ALA A 50 10.99 0.63 4.44
CA ALA A 50 11.20 -0.79 4.21
C ALA A 50 9.93 -1.59 4.47
N TYR A 51 9.28 -1.30 5.59
CA TYR A 51 8.03 -1.96 5.93
C TYR A 51 6.96 -1.60 4.92
N PHE A 52 6.86 -0.35 4.57
CA PHE A 52 5.90 0.14 3.59
C PHE A 52 6.09 -0.61 2.27
N SER A 53 7.32 -0.73 1.80
CA SER A 53 7.62 -1.40 0.56
C SER A 53 7.24 -2.87 0.60
N ASN A 54 7.48 -3.51 1.72
CA ASN A 54 7.11 -4.92 1.89
C ASN A 54 5.60 -5.11 1.84
N VAL A 55 4.86 -4.25 2.51
CA VAL A 55 3.40 -4.31 2.51
C VAL A 55 2.88 -4.00 1.12
N PHE A 56 3.45 -3.00 0.48
CA PHE A 56 3.02 -2.59 -0.85
C PHE A 56 3.20 -3.75 -1.82
N LYS A 57 4.35 -4.37 -1.79
CA LYS A 57 4.63 -5.49 -2.67
C LYS A 57 3.71 -6.67 -2.39
N LYS A 58 3.43 -6.91 -1.12
CA LYS A 58 2.55 -7.99 -0.75
C LYS A 58 1.15 -7.79 -1.28
N ILE A 59 0.66 -6.58 -1.26
CA ILE A 59 -0.70 -6.26 -1.67
C ILE A 59 -0.81 -6.07 -3.17
N THR A 60 0.12 -5.37 -3.79
CA THR A 60 0.02 -5.05 -5.21
C THR A 60 0.80 -5.98 -6.11
N GLY A 61 1.74 -6.70 -5.57
CA GLY A 61 2.58 -7.59 -6.35
C GLY A 61 3.84 -6.94 -6.86
N MET A 62 4.03 -5.66 -6.63
CA MET A 62 5.23 -4.98 -7.10
C MET A 62 5.67 -3.89 -6.12
N ALA A 63 6.91 -3.53 -6.16
CA ALA A 63 7.44 -2.49 -5.29
C ALA A 63 6.85 -1.14 -5.67
N PRO A 64 6.80 -0.18 -4.76
CA PRO A 64 6.25 1.14 -5.06
C PRO A 64 6.92 1.82 -6.23
N SER A 65 8.22 1.71 -6.35
CA SER A 65 8.93 2.34 -7.43
C SER A 65 8.60 1.67 -8.76
N GLU A 66 8.42 0.37 -8.75
CA GLU A 66 8.01 -0.35 -9.94
C GLU A 66 6.60 0.04 -10.37
N TYR A 67 5.74 0.17 -9.39
CA TYR A 67 4.35 0.54 -9.64
C TYR A 67 4.30 1.92 -10.30
N ARG A 68 5.05 2.86 -9.79
CA ARG A 68 5.10 4.22 -10.33
C ARG A 68 5.63 4.20 -11.78
N LYS A 69 6.65 3.39 -12.03
CA LYS A 69 7.23 3.29 -13.31
C LYS A 69 6.25 2.73 -14.32
N GLU A 70 5.53 1.71 -13.93
CA GLU A 70 4.55 1.09 -14.77
C GLU A 70 3.44 2.06 -15.13
N ASN A 71 2.96 2.81 -14.19
CA ASN A 71 1.91 3.79 -14.41
C ASN A 71 2.38 4.93 -15.28
N ARG A 72 3.60 5.36 -15.11
CA ARG A 72 4.13 6.43 -15.92
C ARG A 72 4.32 5.98 -17.34
N LYS A 73 4.69 4.74 -17.52
CA LYS A 73 4.83 4.19 -18.81
C LYS A 73 3.52 4.25 -19.54
N ASP A 74 2.48 3.84 -18.89
CA ASP A 74 1.13 3.88 -19.44
C ASP A 74 0.74 5.28 -19.78
N THR A 75 1.05 6.21 -18.97
CA THR A 75 0.71 7.60 -19.15
C THR A 75 1.43 8.16 -20.36
N LEU A 76 2.65 7.78 -20.54
CA LEU A 76 3.41 8.31 -21.63
C LEU A 76 3.02 7.71 -22.95
N SER A 77 2.44 6.57 -22.90
CA SER A 77 1.98 5.94 -24.11
C SER A 77 0.69 6.55 -24.53
#